data_acf1469da91061b60085284de2266991
#
_entry.id   acf1469da91061b60085284de2266991
#
_cell.length_a   1.000
_cell.length_b   1.000
_cell.length_c   1.000
_cell.angle_alpha   90.00
_cell.angle_beta   90.00
_cell.angle_gamma   90.00
#
_symmetry.space_group_name_H-M   'P 1'
#
loop_
_entity.id
_entity.type
_entity.pdbx_description
1 polymer ?
#
loop_
_entity_poly.entity_id
_entity_poly.type
_entity_poly.pdbx_seq_one_letter_code
_entity_poly.pdbx_strand_id
1 'polypeptide(L)'
;MDIQTAKQIRIADFLYSLGHSPVKQQGINLWYKSPLREETEASFKVNTERNQWYDFALGRGGNIIALAQELYCSDYVPYLLQKIEEQTPHIHPVSFSFGKQSFSEPSFQELDIVQLTSPALLAYLQERGINTALAKRECKEARFTHNGKRYFAIAFPNISGGYEIRNRYFKGCIAPKEISHIRQSGKPRSACYVFEGFMDYLSFLTLRLESCPQSPDFDRQDYIVLNSVANVPKALYPLGSYERIHCFFDNDRAGMEAIQQIRKEYDATRYIRDASQIYSGCKDLNEYLQKRIADRKEQAQSVKKRNDTLSKKPKGFRL
;
A
#
# COMPACT_ATOMS: atom_id res chain seq x y z
N MET A 1 -27.98 25.79 -6.94
CA MET A 1 -27.55 25.25 -5.60
C MET A 1 -26.15 25.69 -5.24
N ASP A 2 -25.73 25.55 -3.97
CA ASP A 2 -24.35 25.78 -3.58
C ASP A 2 -23.55 24.48 -3.52
N ILE A 3 -22.20 24.60 -3.33
CA ILE A 3 -21.27 23.45 -3.29
C ILE A 3 -21.59 22.48 -2.15
N GLN A 4 -22.03 22.98 -0.98
CA GLN A 4 -22.29 22.11 0.17
C GLN A 4 -23.56 21.29 -0.05
N THR A 5 -24.60 21.93 -0.57
CA THR A 5 -25.85 21.26 -0.95
C THR A 5 -25.59 20.19 -2.02
N ALA A 6 -24.80 20.51 -3.06
CA ALA A 6 -24.44 19.54 -4.09
C ALA A 6 -23.72 18.32 -3.51
N LYS A 7 -22.78 18.50 -2.58
CA LYS A 7 -22.04 17.41 -1.93
C LYS A 7 -22.89 16.47 -1.07
N GLN A 8 -24.08 16.90 -0.64
CA GLN A 8 -25.03 16.08 0.12
C GLN A 8 -25.84 15.13 -0.78
N ILE A 9 -25.92 15.43 -2.08
CA ILE A 9 -26.58 14.55 -3.04
C ILE A 9 -25.80 13.24 -3.13
N ARG A 10 -26.49 12.12 -2.97
CA ARG A 10 -25.84 10.80 -3.09
C ARG A 10 -25.43 10.55 -4.55
N ILE A 11 -24.17 10.25 -4.77
CA ILE A 11 -23.64 9.95 -6.12
C ILE A 11 -24.39 8.81 -6.78
N ALA A 12 -24.83 7.81 -6.00
CA ALA A 12 -25.64 6.70 -6.52
C ALA A 12 -26.98 7.15 -7.11
N ASP A 13 -27.67 8.09 -6.44
CA ASP A 13 -28.95 8.62 -6.90
C ASP A 13 -28.76 9.54 -8.11
N PHE A 14 -27.69 10.34 -8.12
CA PHE A 14 -27.32 11.17 -9.25
C PHE A 14 -26.98 10.33 -10.49
N LEU A 15 -26.20 9.26 -10.35
CA LEU A 15 -25.91 8.34 -11.46
C LEU A 15 -27.17 7.67 -11.99
N TYR A 16 -28.08 7.29 -11.08
CA TYR A 16 -29.37 6.70 -11.47
C TYR A 16 -30.23 7.67 -12.28
N SER A 17 -30.26 8.96 -11.88
CA SER A 17 -31.00 9.98 -12.64
C SER A 17 -30.44 10.20 -14.06
N LEU A 18 -29.15 9.86 -14.27
CA LEU A 18 -28.48 9.86 -15.57
C LEU A 18 -28.60 8.54 -16.33
N GLY A 19 -29.37 7.56 -15.79
CA GLY A 19 -29.60 6.25 -16.43
C GLY A 19 -28.55 5.19 -16.11
N HIS A 20 -27.62 5.45 -15.20
CA HIS A 20 -26.60 4.50 -14.78
C HIS A 20 -27.05 3.71 -13.56
N SER A 21 -27.06 2.39 -13.64
CA SER A 21 -27.36 1.48 -12.54
C SER A 21 -26.12 0.66 -12.16
N PRO A 22 -25.93 0.37 -10.87
CA PRO A 22 -24.80 -0.46 -10.45
C PRO A 22 -24.99 -1.91 -10.93
N VAL A 23 -23.88 -2.54 -11.30
CA VAL A 23 -23.83 -3.94 -11.76
C VAL A 23 -23.77 -4.91 -10.57
N LYS A 24 -23.11 -4.49 -9.49
CA LYS A 24 -22.96 -5.26 -8.26
C LYS A 24 -22.73 -4.37 -7.04
N GLN A 25 -23.00 -4.91 -5.86
CA GLN A 25 -22.67 -4.29 -4.58
C GLN A 25 -21.70 -5.19 -3.82
N GLN A 26 -20.72 -4.60 -3.17
CA GLN A 26 -19.78 -5.25 -2.26
C GLN A 26 -19.66 -4.41 -0.97
N GLY A 27 -20.36 -4.82 0.08
CA GLY A 27 -20.48 -4.05 1.32
C GLY A 27 -21.07 -2.66 1.04
N ILE A 28 -20.33 -1.62 1.41
CA ILE A 28 -20.70 -0.21 1.23
C ILE A 28 -20.38 0.33 -0.18
N ASN A 29 -19.85 -0.50 -1.07
CA ASN A 29 -19.43 -0.09 -2.41
C ASN A 29 -20.37 -0.61 -3.47
N LEU A 30 -20.87 0.31 -4.30
CA LEU A 30 -21.58 0.03 -5.54
C LEU A 30 -20.61 0.07 -6.72
N TRP A 31 -20.68 -0.92 -7.59
CA TRP A 31 -19.83 -1.03 -8.77
C TRP A 31 -20.64 -0.84 -10.02
N TYR A 32 -20.16 0.04 -10.90
CA TYR A 32 -20.79 0.42 -12.15
C TYR A 32 -19.85 0.12 -13.32
N LYS A 33 -20.41 -0.06 -14.49
CA LYS A 33 -19.68 0.26 -15.72
C LYS A 33 -19.46 1.77 -15.71
N SER A 34 -18.29 2.22 -16.13
CA SER A 34 -17.94 3.64 -16.04
C SER A 34 -18.97 4.52 -16.78
N PRO A 35 -19.50 5.56 -16.15
CA PRO A 35 -20.35 6.54 -16.85
C PRO A 35 -19.54 7.45 -17.79
N LEU A 36 -18.21 7.33 -17.79
CA LEU A 36 -17.29 8.21 -18.51
C LEU A 36 -16.80 7.59 -19.84
N ARG A 37 -17.08 6.31 -20.07
CA ARG A 37 -16.68 5.57 -21.29
C ARG A 37 -17.48 4.28 -21.44
N GLU A 38 -17.40 3.69 -22.64
CA GLU A 38 -17.91 2.33 -22.86
C GLU A 38 -16.92 1.28 -22.33
N GLU A 39 -17.41 0.32 -21.55
CA GLU A 39 -16.63 -0.80 -21.05
C GLU A 39 -17.50 -2.04 -20.82
N THR A 40 -16.87 -3.22 -20.85
CA THR A 40 -17.55 -4.51 -20.66
C THR A 40 -17.61 -4.92 -19.19
N GLU A 41 -16.60 -4.57 -18.40
CA GLU A 41 -16.48 -4.91 -16.98
C GLU A 41 -16.65 -3.69 -16.09
N ALA A 42 -17.21 -3.89 -14.89
CA ALA A 42 -17.42 -2.79 -13.95
C ALA A 42 -16.09 -2.37 -13.30
N SER A 43 -15.62 -1.17 -13.63
CA SER A 43 -14.41 -0.57 -13.08
C SER A 43 -14.63 0.75 -12.33
N PHE A 44 -15.85 1.23 -12.27
CA PHE A 44 -16.22 2.45 -11.56
C PHE A 44 -16.90 2.09 -10.23
N LYS A 45 -16.38 2.60 -9.12
CA LYS A 45 -16.85 2.30 -7.76
C LYS A 45 -17.39 3.54 -7.08
N VAL A 46 -18.53 3.41 -6.41
CA VAL A 46 -19.09 4.43 -5.52
C VAL A 46 -19.11 3.90 -4.10
N ASN A 47 -18.46 4.59 -3.18
CA ASN A 47 -18.56 4.34 -1.74
C ASN A 47 -19.78 5.11 -1.18
N THR A 48 -20.78 4.41 -0.69
CA THR A 48 -22.07 5.01 -0.27
C THR A 48 -21.98 5.74 1.07
N GLU A 49 -21.08 5.37 1.97
CA GLU A 49 -20.89 6.06 3.26
C GLU A 49 -20.11 7.37 3.10
N ARG A 50 -19.02 7.33 2.29
CA ARG A 50 -18.20 8.52 2.05
C ARG A 50 -18.76 9.43 0.97
N ASN A 51 -19.76 8.96 0.23
CA ASN A 51 -20.32 9.63 -0.95
C ASN A 51 -19.21 10.04 -1.95
N GLN A 52 -18.35 9.09 -2.29
CA GLN A 52 -17.19 9.28 -3.18
C GLN A 52 -17.14 8.18 -4.23
N TRP A 53 -16.65 8.54 -5.41
CA TRP A 53 -16.44 7.61 -6.51
C TRP A 53 -14.95 7.43 -6.82
N TYR A 54 -14.62 6.34 -7.48
CA TYR A 54 -13.29 6.07 -8.04
C TYR A 54 -13.40 5.20 -9.28
N ASP A 55 -12.79 5.64 -10.38
CA ASP A 55 -12.66 4.89 -11.62
C ASP A 55 -11.27 4.28 -11.70
N PHE A 56 -11.20 2.94 -11.65
CA PHE A 56 -9.94 2.22 -11.62
C PHE A 56 -9.18 2.24 -12.94
N ALA A 57 -9.86 2.41 -14.06
CA ALA A 57 -9.19 2.47 -15.37
C ALA A 57 -8.64 3.88 -15.67
N LEU A 58 -9.33 4.94 -15.20
CA LEU A 58 -8.83 6.30 -15.32
C LEU A 58 -7.87 6.69 -14.18
N GLY A 59 -7.86 5.94 -13.06
CA GLY A 59 -7.07 6.28 -11.88
C GLY A 59 -7.55 7.56 -11.17
N ARG A 60 -8.82 7.95 -11.35
CA ARG A 60 -9.40 9.20 -10.84
C ARG A 60 -10.61 8.93 -9.96
N GLY A 61 -10.88 9.88 -9.06
CA GLY A 61 -12.00 9.78 -8.14
C GLY A 61 -12.28 11.11 -7.45
N GLY A 62 -13.37 11.15 -6.67
CA GLY A 62 -13.74 12.36 -5.94
C GLY A 62 -15.17 12.36 -5.43
N ASN A 63 -15.70 13.58 -5.20
CA ASN A 63 -17.08 13.83 -4.84
C ASN A 63 -17.96 14.06 -6.09
N ILE A 64 -19.23 14.42 -5.90
CA ILE A 64 -20.17 14.65 -7.01
C ILE A 64 -19.73 15.78 -7.96
N ILE A 65 -19.04 16.82 -7.45
CA ILE A 65 -18.55 17.91 -8.30
C ILE A 65 -17.42 17.40 -9.20
N ALA A 66 -16.48 16.63 -8.67
CA ALA A 66 -15.44 15.99 -9.46
C ALA A 66 -16.02 15.00 -10.50
N LEU A 67 -17.12 14.32 -10.17
CA LEU A 67 -17.83 13.48 -11.14
C LEU A 67 -18.45 14.32 -12.25
N ALA A 68 -19.09 15.42 -11.90
CA ALA A 68 -19.67 16.34 -12.88
C ALA A 68 -18.60 16.99 -13.78
N GLN A 69 -17.40 17.28 -13.27
CA GLN A 69 -16.27 17.75 -14.07
C GLN A 69 -15.91 16.75 -15.19
N GLU A 70 -15.81 15.48 -14.85
CA GLU A 70 -15.52 14.43 -15.86
C GLU A 70 -16.69 14.22 -16.82
N LEU A 71 -17.95 14.20 -16.33
CA LEU A 71 -19.15 13.98 -17.16
C LEU A 71 -19.41 15.12 -18.15
N TYR A 72 -19.21 16.37 -17.72
CA TYR A 72 -19.52 17.56 -18.52
C TYR A 72 -18.29 18.24 -19.10
N CYS A 73 -17.10 17.64 -18.94
CA CYS A 73 -15.82 18.14 -19.47
C CYS A 73 -15.58 19.63 -19.18
N SER A 74 -15.86 20.09 -17.96
CA SER A 74 -15.79 21.50 -17.58
C SER A 74 -15.21 21.66 -16.16
N ASP A 75 -14.38 22.68 -15.95
CA ASP A 75 -13.88 23.09 -14.62
C ASP A 75 -14.64 24.29 -14.05
N TYR A 76 -15.63 24.82 -14.78
CA TYR A 76 -16.40 25.98 -14.36
C TYR A 76 -17.48 25.59 -13.34
N VAL A 77 -17.17 25.70 -12.06
CA VAL A 77 -18.01 25.25 -10.94
C VAL A 77 -19.47 25.73 -11.01
N PRO A 78 -19.79 27.01 -11.31
CA PRO A 78 -21.18 27.44 -11.45
C PRO A 78 -21.98 26.65 -12.49
N TYR A 79 -21.38 26.34 -13.63
CA TYR A 79 -22.01 25.51 -14.67
C TYR A 79 -22.23 24.06 -14.18
N LEU A 80 -21.26 23.49 -13.46
CA LEU A 80 -21.40 22.15 -12.90
C LEU A 80 -22.52 22.07 -11.86
N LEU A 81 -22.61 23.07 -10.98
CA LEU A 81 -23.68 23.16 -10.00
C LEU A 81 -25.05 23.29 -10.68
N GLN A 82 -25.15 24.07 -11.76
CA GLN A 82 -26.36 24.18 -12.57
C GLN A 82 -26.71 22.78 -13.17
N LYS A 83 -25.76 22.07 -13.73
CA LYS A 83 -25.99 20.74 -14.30
C LYS A 83 -26.44 19.70 -13.25
N ILE A 84 -25.86 19.73 -12.06
CA ILE A 84 -26.31 18.90 -10.94
C ILE A 84 -27.74 19.29 -10.52
N GLU A 85 -28.03 20.59 -10.45
CA GLU A 85 -29.33 21.11 -10.09
C GLU A 85 -30.42 20.75 -11.10
N GLU A 86 -30.13 20.80 -12.39
CA GLU A 86 -31.03 20.36 -13.47
C GLU A 86 -31.45 18.89 -13.30
N GLN A 87 -30.61 18.02 -12.72
CA GLN A 87 -30.93 16.64 -12.42
C GLN A 87 -31.70 16.45 -11.09
N THR A 88 -31.65 17.44 -10.18
CA THR A 88 -32.22 17.30 -8.83
C THR A 88 -33.70 16.91 -8.81
N PRO A 89 -34.60 17.40 -9.71
CA PRO A 89 -35.99 16.96 -9.77
C PRO A 89 -36.16 15.46 -10.07
N HIS A 90 -35.17 14.84 -10.66
CA HIS A 90 -35.15 13.43 -11.06
C HIS A 90 -34.41 12.55 -10.05
N ILE A 91 -33.80 13.14 -9.02
CA ILE A 91 -33.08 12.43 -7.97
C ILE A 91 -34.05 11.97 -6.90
N HIS A 92 -34.37 10.69 -6.91
CA HIS A 92 -35.11 10.01 -5.85
C HIS A 92 -34.17 9.07 -5.10
N PRO A 93 -34.28 8.94 -3.76
CA PRO A 93 -33.52 7.93 -3.02
C PRO A 93 -33.77 6.55 -3.60
N VAL A 94 -32.75 5.94 -4.18
CA VAL A 94 -32.84 4.63 -4.82
C VAL A 94 -32.28 3.59 -3.88
N SER A 95 -33.07 2.54 -3.62
CA SER A 95 -32.60 1.32 -2.99
C SER A 95 -32.36 0.27 -4.05
N PHE A 96 -31.12 -0.07 -4.29
CA PHE A 96 -30.77 -1.14 -5.23
C PHE A 96 -30.97 -2.49 -4.53
N SER A 97 -31.95 -3.29 -4.99
CA SER A 97 -32.12 -4.67 -4.56
C SER A 97 -31.33 -5.57 -5.51
N PHE A 98 -30.13 -5.90 -5.15
CA PHE A 98 -29.43 -7.01 -5.76
C PHE A 98 -30.04 -8.27 -5.13
N GLY A 99 -30.68 -9.12 -5.94
CA GLY A 99 -31.19 -10.40 -5.48
C GLY A 99 -30.15 -11.05 -4.57
N LYS A 100 -30.56 -11.71 -3.47
CA LYS A 100 -29.67 -12.23 -2.42
C LYS A 100 -28.36 -12.75 -3.02
N GLN A 101 -27.39 -11.85 -3.22
CA GLN A 101 -26.01 -12.28 -3.21
C GLN A 101 -25.84 -12.79 -1.80
N SER A 102 -25.70 -14.11 -1.67
CA SER A 102 -25.12 -14.70 -0.49
C SER A 102 -24.05 -13.73 -0.03
N PHE A 103 -24.15 -13.21 1.19
CA PHE A 103 -22.99 -12.60 1.83
C PHE A 103 -21.86 -13.54 1.49
N SER A 104 -20.93 -13.10 0.63
CA SER A 104 -19.74 -13.89 0.41
C SER A 104 -19.20 -14.09 1.81
N GLU A 105 -19.24 -15.32 2.28
CA GLU A 105 -18.59 -15.72 3.52
C GLU A 105 -17.25 -15.01 3.52
N PRO A 106 -16.81 -14.41 4.65
CA PRO A 106 -15.55 -13.70 4.69
C PRO A 106 -14.55 -14.56 3.93
N SER A 107 -13.89 -14.00 2.92
CA SER A 107 -13.06 -14.75 1.96
C SER A 107 -12.00 -15.62 2.65
N PHE A 108 -11.83 -15.43 3.95
CA PHE A 108 -10.98 -16.19 4.87
C PHE A 108 -11.85 -16.77 5.99
N GLN A 109 -12.10 -18.06 5.92
CA GLN A 109 -12.78 -18.83 6.98
C GLN A 109 -11.71 -19.31 7.98
N GLU A 110 -12.10 -19.55 9.23
CA GLU A 110 -11.22 -20.06 10.29
C GLU A 110 -9.94 -19.24 10.43
N LEU A 111 -10.05 -17.91 10.37
CA LEU A 111 -8.90 -17.01 10.48
C LEU A 111 -8.34 -17.05 11.90
N ASP A 112 -7.07 -17.43 12.01
CA ASP A 112 -6.29 -17.40 13.24
C ASP A 112 -5.01 -16.59 13.05
N ILE A 113 -4.73 -15.65 13.94
CA ILE A 113 -3.55 -14.80 13.93
C ILE A 113 -2.66 -15.17 15.11
N VAL A 114 -1.53 -15.80 14.80
CA VAL A 114 -0.60 -16.34 15.79
C VAL A 114 0.80 -15.73 15.67
N GLN A 115 1.69 -16.11 16.56
CA GLN A 115 3.11 -15.73 16.44
C GLN A 115 3.72 -16.34 15.17
N LEU A 116 4.60 -15.57 14.50
CA LEU A 116 5.30 -16.02 13.29
C LEU A 116 6.34 -17.08 13.63
N THR A 117 6.00 -18.35 13.44
CA THR A 117 6.84 -19.50 13.78
C THR A 117 7.03 -20.51 12.66
N SER A 118 6.18 -20.46 11.60
CA SER A 118 6.25 -21.39 10.47
C SER A 118 7.64 -21.41 9.81
N PRO A 119 8.30 -22.59 9.77
CA PRO A 119 9.62 -22.71 9.12
C PRO A 119 9.60 -22.30 7.65
N ALA A 120 8.49 -22.57 6.93
CA ALA A 120 8.35 -22.22 5.52
C ALA A 120 8.29 -20.70 5.31
N LEU A 121 7.59 -19.96 6.18
CA LEU A 121 7.53 -18.50 6.13
C LEU A 121 8.87 -17.87 6.53
N LEU A 122 9.55 -18.43 7.53
CA LEU A 122 10.87 -17.96 7.94
C LEU A 122 11.92 -18.22 6.85
N ALA A 123 11.87 -19.38 6.17
CA ALA A 123 12.72 -19.66 5.02
C ALA A 123 12.45 -18.68 3.87
N TYR A 124 11.19 -18.38 3.58
CA TYR A 124 10.85 -17.37 2.57
C TYR A 124 11.41 -15.98 2.91
N LEU A 125 11.33 -15.55 4.18
CA LEU A 125 11.94 -14.29 4.62
C LEU A 125 13.46 -14.30 4.46
N GLN A 126 14.13 -15.40 4.80
CA GLN A 126 15.58 -15.56 4.61
C GLN A 126 15.98 -15.50 3.13
N GLU A 127 15.21 -16.12 2.23
CA GLU A 127 15.41 -16.01 0.79
C GLU A 127 15.28 -14.56 0.29
N ARG A 128 14.38 -13.80 0.91
CA ARG A 128 14.22 -12.36 0.65
C ARG A 128 15.28 -11.50 1.36
N GLY A 129 16.23 -12.10 2.05
CA GLY A 129 17.29 -11.42 2.79
C GLY A 129 16.85 -10.79 4.11
N ILE A 130 15.63 -10.99 4.55
CA ILE A 130 15.05 -10.36 5.75
C ILE A 130 15.58 -11.06 7.01
N ASN A 131 15.98 -10.26 8.00
CA ASN A 131 16.31 -10.78 9.33
C ASN A 131 15.05 -11.33 10.02
N THR A 132 15.06 -12.61 10.34
CA THR A 132 13.86 -13.30 10.88
C THR A 132 13.52 -12.87 12.29
N ALA A 133 14.46 -12.40 13.11
CA ALA A 133 14.17 -11.89 14.44
C ALA A 133 13.39 -10.56 14.36
N LEU A 134 13.78 -9.66 13.43
CA LEU A 134 13.02 -8.45 13.13
C LEU A 134 11.62 -8.76 12.59
N ALA A 135 11.53 -9.70 11.65
CA ALA A 135 10.23 -10.09 11.10
C ALA A 135 9.30 -10.69 12.16
N LYS A 136 9.80 -11.50 13.09
CA LYS A 136 9.00 -12.05 14.21
C LYS A 136 8.50 -10.97 15.18
N ARG A 137 9.25 -9.87 15.31
CA ARG A 137 8.85 -8.73 16.13
C ARG A 137 7.74 -7.92 15.47
N GLU A 138 7.86 -7.67 14.16
CA GLU A 138 6.98 -6.77 13.42
C GLU A 138 5.74 -7.46 12.83
N CYS A 139 5.81 -8.77 12.61
CA CYS A 139 4.77 -9.54 11.92
C CYS A 139 4.18 -10.64 12.77
N LYS A 140 3.01 -11.09 12.36
CA LYS A 140 2.32 -12.28 12.83
C LYS A 140 2.26 -13.33 11.72
N GLU A 141 1.67 -14.47 12.01
CA GLU A 141 1.31 -15.51 11.05
C GLU A 141 -0.22 -15.59 10.99
N ALA A 142 -0.78 -15.42 9.80
CA ALA A 142 -2.19 -15.68 9.53
C ALA A 142 -2.35 -17.11 9.03
N ARG A 143 -3.27 -17.85 9.63
CA ARG A 143 -3.75 -19.17 9.20
C ARG A 143 -5.21 -19.05 8.85
N PHE A 144 -5.62 -19.53 7.70
CA PHE A 144 -7.00 -19.39 7.25
C PHE A 144 -7.36 -20.47 6.23
N THR A 145 -8.66 -20.72 6.08
CA THR A 145 -9.23 -21.54 5.02
C THR A 145 -9.81 -20.65 3.94
N HIS A 146 -9.50 -20.92 2.69
CA HIS A 146 -10.08 -20.25 1.53
C HIS A 146 -10.39 -21.28 0.45
N ASN A 147 -11.63 -21.28 -0.04
CA ASN A 147 -12.14 -22.29 -0.98
C ASN A 147 -11.85 -23.73 -0.55
N GLY A 148 -12.06 -24.04 0.74
CA GLY A 148 -11.85 -25.37 1.31
C GLY A 148 -10.38 -25.81 1.46
N LYS A 149 -9.41 -24.92 1.17
CA LYS A 149 -7.97 -25.21 1.33
C LYS A 149 -7.39 -24.36 2.46
N ARG A 150 -6.51 -24.96 3.25
CA ARG A 150 -5.78 -24.27 4.31
C ARG A 150 -4.57 -23.51 3.76
N TYR A 151 -4.44 -22.28 4.19
CA TYR A 151 -3.35 -21.38 3.85
C TYR A 151 -2.71 -20.80 5.10
N PHE A 152 -1.47 -20.38 4.95
CA PHE A 152 -0.77 -19.60 5.96
C PHE A 152 0.13 -18.57 5.27
N ALA A 153 0.27 -17.41 5.92
CA ALA A 153 1.03 -16.28 5.38
C ALA A 153 1.62 -15.43 6.51
N ILE A 154 2.68 -14.70 6.20
CA ILE A 154 3.14 -13.59 7.02
C ILE A 154 2.03 -12.55 7.05
N ALA A 155 1.69 -12.04 8.23
CA ALA A 155 0.64 -11.04 8.44
C ALA A 155 1.25 -9.79 9.08
N PHE A 156 1.23 -8.68 8.37
CA PHE A 156 1.70 -7.39 8.85
C PHE A 156 0.50 -6.52 9.24
N PRO A 157 0.39 -6.08 10.51
CA PRO A 157 -0.81 -5.41 11.01
C PRO A 157 -0.91 -3.98 10.48
N ASN A 158 -2.13 -3.50 10.28
CA ASN A 158 -2.43 -2.11 10.00
C ASN A 158 -3.18 -1.43 11.17
N ILE A 159 -3.38 -0.11 11.10
CA ILE A 159 -3.97 0.68 12.19
C ILE A 159 -5.46 0.40 12.43
N SER A 160 -6.15 -0.29 11.53
CA SER A 160 -7.59 -0.59 11.62
C SER A 160 -7.87 -2.06 11.95
N GLY A 161 -6.87 -2.82 12.40
CA GLY A 161 -7.03 -4.23 12.78
C GLY A 161 -7.03 -5.21 11.60
N GLY A 162 -6.79 -4.75 10.38
CA GLY A 162 -6.54 -5.60 9.22
C GLY A 162 -5.06 -5.96 9.09
N TYR A 163 -4.75 -6.81 8.12
CA TYR A 163 -3.39 -7.28 7.87
C TYR A 163 -3.07 -7.30 6.38
N GLU A 164 -1.86 -6.85 6.02
CA GLU A 164 -1.28 -7.24 4.74
C GLU A 164 -0.68 -8.62 4.88
N ILE A 165 -1.02 -9.53 3.97
CA ILE A 165 -0.55 -10.91 4.03
C ILE A 165 0.32 -11.26 2.83
N ARG A 166 1.38 -12.04 3.08
CA ARG A 166 2.29 -12.49 2.03
C ARG A 166 2.93 -13.83 2.36
N ASN A 167 3.06 -14.65 1.34
CA ASN A 167 3.94 -15.81 1.34
C ASN A 167 4.66 -15.90 -0.02
N ARG A 168 5.30 -17.04 -0.31
CA ARG A 168 6.01 -17.25 -1.58
C ARG A 168 5.09 -17.17 -2.81
N TYR A 169 3.81 -17.52 -2.66
CA TYR A 169 2.89 -17.77 -3.78
C TYR A 169 1.89 -16.65 -4.00
N PHE A 170 1.59 -15.86 -2.98
CA PHE A 170 0.63 -14.77 -3.09
C PHE A 170 0.92 -13.61 -2.14
N LYS A 171 0.34 -12.46 -2.48
CA LYS A 171 0.13 -11.32 -1.61
C LYS A 171 -1.36 -10.99 -1.56
N GLY A 172 -1.84 -10.51 -0.42
CA GLY A 172 -3.24 -10.15 -0.22
C GLY A 172 -3.43 -9.29 1.01
N CYS A 173 -4.67 -9.07 1.38
CA CYS A 173 -5.04 -8.26 2.53
C CYS A 173 -6.21 -8.92 3.26
N ILE A 174 -6.11 -9.02 4.57
CA ILE A 174 -7.23 -9.29 5.46
C ILE A 174 -7.82 -7.94 5.85
N ALA A 175 -9.08 -7.72 5.49
CA ALA A 175 -9.74 -6.43 5.68
C ALA A 175 -9.82 -6.02 7.17
N PRO A 176 -9.89 -4.71 7.43
CA PRO A 176 -9.91 -3.60 6.49
C PRO A 176 -8.53 -3.27 5.91
N LYS A 177 -8.49 -2.79 4.66
CA LYS A 177 -7.24 -2.35 4.03
C LYS A 177 -6.90 -0.92 4.47
N GLU A 178 -5.76 -0.78 5.16
CA GLU A 178 -5.34 0.49 5.76
C GLU A 178 -3.81 0.61 5.78
N ILE A 179 -3.30 1.81 6.07
CA ILE A 179 -1.87 2.02 6.35
C ILE A 179 -1.48 1.37 7.67
N SER A 180 -0.19 1.08 7.81
CA SER A 180 0.41 0.75 9.10
C SER A 180 1.20 1.96 9.60
N HIS A 181 1.02 2.34 10.85
CA HIS A 181 1.71 3.48 11.46
C HIS A 181 2.40 3.03 12.74
N ILE A 182 3.71 2.85 12.68
CA ILE A 182 4.54 2.38 13.77
C ILE A 182 5.14 3.60 14.47
N ARG A 183 4.56 3.96 15.62
CA ARG A 183 5.03 5.06 16.46
C ARG A 183 5.97 4.54 17.54
N GLN A 184 7.08 5.23 17.71
CA GLN A 184 8.01 4.92 18.79
C GLN A 184 7.50 5.48 20.11
N SER A 185 7.78 4.76 21.20
CA SER A 185 7.44 5.22 22.55
C SER A 185 8.28 6.43 22.97
N GLY A 186 7.76 7.20 23.92
CA GLY A 186 8.45 8.37 24.50
C GLY A 186 8.11 9.67 23.79
N LYS A 187 9.13 10.51 23.51
CA LYS A 187 8.93 11.84 22.91
C LYS A 187 8.49 11.70 21.43
N PRO A 188 7.61 12.60 20.93
CA PRO A 188 7.26 12.65 19.52
C PRO A 188 8.51 12.74 18.63
N ARG A 189 8.50 12.02 17.50
CA ARG A 189 9.59 12.06 16.53
C ARG A 189 9.36 13.17 15.51
N SER A 190 10.44 13.82 15.09
CA SER A 190 10.38 14.85 14.03
C SER A 190 10.49 14.25 12.63
N ALA A 191 10.86 12.99 12.51
CA ALA A 191 11.04 12.31 11.23
C ALA A 191 10.13 11.09 11.11
N CYS A 192 9.55 10.91 9.91
CA CYS A 192 8.83 9.72 9.51
C CYS A 192 9.44 9.11 8.25
N TYR A 193 9.60 7.79 8.25
CA TYR A 193 10.04 7.03 7.08
C TYR A 193 8.85 6.27 6.50
N VAL A 194 8.60 6.48 5.22
CA VAL A 194 7.41 5.98 4.53
C VAL A 194 7.80 4.92 3.51
N PHE A 195 7.16 3.77 3.58
CA PHE A 195 7.41 2.63 2.69
C PHE A 195 6.16 2.29 1.89
N GLU A 196 6.33 1.79 0.67
CA GLU A 196 5.21 1.31 -0.13
C GLU A 196 4.63 0.02 0.45
N GLY A 197 5.50 -0.96 0.77
CA GLY A 197 5.12 -2.25 1.31
C GLY A 197 5.93 -2.67 2.55
N PHE A 198 5.39 -3.61 3.32
CA PHE A 198 6.04 -4.06 4.55
C PHE A 198 7.34 -4.87 4.29
N MET A 199 7.53 -5.43 3.11
CA MET A 199 8.80 -6.10 2.76
C MET A 199 9.95 -5.09 2.67
N ASP A 200 9.69 -3.88 2.17
CA ASP A 200 10.66 -2.80 2.09
C ASP A 200 10.96 -2.23 3.47
N TYR A 201 9.92 -2.08 4.31
CA TYR A 201 10.10 -1.74 5.72
C TYR A 201 11.00 -2.74 6.45
N LEU A 202 10.76 -4.06 6.33
CA LEU A 202 11.60 -5.09 6.92
C LEU A 202 13.02 -5.11 6.33
N SER A 203 13.16 -4.80 5.03
CA SER A 203 14.46 -4.66 4.37
C SER A 203 15.25 -3.50 4.95
N PHE A 204 14.59 -2.36 5.16
CA PHE A 204 15.19 -1.19 5.80
C PHE A 204 15.71 -1.53 7.21
N LEU A 205 14.88 -2.17 8.05
CA LEU A 205 15.29 -2.58 9.40
C LEU A 205 16.49 -3.55 9.35
N THR A 206 16.49 -4.49 8.40
CA THR A 206 17.58 -5.45 8.21
C THR A 206 18.87 -4.72 7.83
N LEU A 207 18.82 -3.81 6.86
CA LEU A 207 19.96 -3.00 6.43
C LEU A 207 20.51 -2.13 7.56
N ARG A 208 19.65 -1.56 8.39
CA ARG A 208 20.06 -0.76 9.56
C ARG A 208 20.75 -1.62 10.59
N LEU A 209 20.21 -2.79 10.92
CA LEU A 209 20.83 -3.73 11.84
C LEU A 209 22.21 -4.20 11.35
N GLU A 210 22.36 -4.48 10.06
CA GLU A 210 23.64 -4.86 9.47
C GLU A 210 24.68 -3.73 9.51
N SER A 211 24.24 -2.48 9.27
CA SER A 211 25.14 -1.33 9.22
C SER A 211 25.57 -0.85 10.61
N CYS A 212 24.71 -0.98 11.61
CA CYS A 212 24.93 -0.52 12.99
C CYS A 212 24.42 -1.57 13.97
N PRO A 213 25.08 -2.74 14.14
CA PRO A 213 24.58 -3.82 14.99
C PRO A 213 24.44 -3.42 16.47
N GLN A 214 25.32 -2.55 16.98
CA GLN A 214 25.34 -2.09 18.37
C GLN A 214 24.25 -1.07 18.68
N SER A 215 23.87 -0.24 17.70
CA SER A 215 22.86 0.81 17.85
C SER A 215 22.15 1.03 16.52
N PRO A 216 21.18 0.17 16.16
CA PRO A 216 20.49 0.28 14.88
C PRO A 216 19.54 1.48 14.78
N ASP A 217 19.34 2.23 15.88
CA ASP A 217 18.59 3.48 15.94
C ASP A 217 17.16 3.38 15.36
N PHE A 218 16.49 2.25 15.58
CA PHE A 218 15.12 2.02 15.05
C PHE A 218 14.09 2.99 15.64
N ASP A 219 14.38 3.55 16.81
CA ASP A 219 13.50 4.41 17.59
C ASP A 219 13.71 5.91 17.35
N ARG A 220 14.64 6.30 16.46
CA ARG A 220 14.88 7.72 16.14
C ARG A 220 13.82 8.35 15.26
N GLN A 221 13.04 7.55 14.55
CA GLN A 221 11.97 7.96 13.65
C GLN A 221 10.75 7.07 13.80
N ASP A 222 9.60 7.58 13.42
CA ASP A 222 8.40 6.78 13.22
C ASP A 222 8.36 6.23 11.79
N TYR A 223 7.48 5.24 11.57
CA TYR A 223 7.35 4.59 10.27
C TYR A 223 5.89 4.52 9.83
N ILE A 224 5.66 4.77 8.54
CA ILE A 224 4.39 4.52 7.88
C ILE A 224 4.63 3.53 6.74
N VAL A 225 3.85 2.47 6.69
CA VAL A 225 3.79 1.56 5.55
C VAL A 225 2.44 1.77 4.87
N LEU A 226 2.46 2.18 3.61
CA LEU A 226 1.26 2.48 2.84
C LEU A 226 0.42 1.23 2.58
N ASN A 227 1.07 0.05 2.46
CA ASN A 227 0.47 -1.21 2.06
C ASN A 227 -0.10 -1.20 0.64
N SER A 228 -0.15 -0.05 0.01
CA SER A 228 -0.43 0.22 -1.40
C SER A 228 -0.30 1.73 -1.64
N VAL A 229 0.20 2.16 -2.78
CA VAL A 229 0.23 3.58 -3.18
C VAL A 229 -1.16 4.23 -3.18
N ALA A 230 -2.23 3.46 -3.39
CA ALA A 230 -3.61 3.93 -3.28
C ALA A 230 -3.99 4.43 -1.88
N ASN A 231 -3.19 4.13 -0.85
CA ASN A 231 -3.40 4.61 0.52
C ASN A 231 -2.64 5.92 0.83
N VAL A 232 -1.93 6.53 -0.12
CA VAL A 232 -1.29 7.84 0.09
C VAL A 232 -2.23 8.87 0.71
N PRO A 233 -3.50 9.05 0.24
CA PRO A 233 -4.43 10.00 0.86
C PRO A 233 -4.70 9.76 2.35
N LYS A 234 -4.61 8.50 2.80
CA LYS A 234 -4.80 8.15 4.22
C LYS A 234 -3.55 8.46 5.06
N ALA A 235 -2.38 8.44 4.43
CA ALA A 235 -1.11 8.77 5.08
C ALA A 235 -0.91 10.29 5.22
N LEU A 236 -1.56 11.13 4.41
CA LEU A 236 -1.35 12.57 4.44
C LEU A 236 -1.63 13.16 5.84
N TYR A 237 -2.77 12.84 6.46
CA TYR A 237 -3.08 13.40 7.78
C TYR A 237 -2.01 13.08 8.83
N PRO A 238 -1.61 11.82 9.07
CA PRO A 238 -0.55 11.53 10.04
C PRO A 238 0.81 12.09 9.65
N LEU A 239 1.15 12.22 8.36
CA LEU A 239 2.40 12.81 7.90
C LEU A 239 2.53 14.30 8.26
N GLY A 240 1.43 15.01 8.40
CA GLY A 240 1.42 16.41 8.85
C GLY A 240 2.02 16.64 10.24
N SER A 241 2.22 15.59 11.05
CA SER A 241 2.85 15.67 12.37
C SER A 241 4.39 15.66 12.33
N TYR A 242 5.01 15.45 11.15
CA TYR A 242 6.45 15.30 11.03
C TYR A 242 7.07 16.46 10.24
N GLU A 243 8.27 16.89 10.66
CA GLU A 243 9.05 17.92 9.98
C GLU A 243 9.79 17.36 8.77
N ARG A 244 10.19 16.08 8.85
CA ARG A 244 11.00 15.39 7.85
C ARG A 244 10.32 14.09 7.43
N ILE A 245 10.08 13.95 6.15
CA ILE A 245 9.43 12.78 5.55
C ILE A 245 10.42 12.16 4.55
N HIS A 246 10.77 10.90 4.74
CA HIS A 246 11.67 10.16 3.86
C HIS A 246 10.88 9.04 3.19
N CYS A 247 10.70 9.11 1.86
CA CYS A 247 9.90 8.18 1.07
C CYS A 247 10.80 7.11 0.45
N PHE A 248 10.55 5.84 0.80
CA PHE A 248 11.20 4.64 0.27
C PHE A 248 10.18 3.89 -0.60
N PHE A 249 9.93 4.38 -1.81
CA PHE A 249 8.94 3.83 -2.73
C PHE A 249 9.62 3.09 -3.87
N ASP A 250 8.87 2.26 -4.60
CA ASP A 250 9.37 1.55 -5.76
C ASP A 250 9.88 2.52 -6.82
N ASN A 251 10.94 2.15 -7.52
CA ASN A 251 11.51 2.90 -8.66
C ASN A 251 10.66 2.68 -9.93
N ASP A 252 9.34 2.90 -9.80
CA ASP A 252 8.40 2.84 -10.90
C ASP A 252 7.49 4.07 -10.94
N ARG A 253 6.61 4.11 -11.94
CA ARG A 253 5.71 5.25 -12.12
C ARG A 253 4.79 5.48 -10.92
N ALA A 254 4.28 4.42 -10.31
CA ALA A 254 3.35 4.52 -9.18
C ALA A 254 4.03 5.10 -7.93
N GLY A 255 5.27 4.68 -7.65
CA GLY A 255 6.08 5.25 -6.56
C GLY A 255 6.41 6.72 -6.79
N MET A 256 6.74 7.11 -8.04
CA MET A 256 6.98 8.53 -8.38
C MET A 256 5.72 9.38 -8.20
N GLU A 257 4.57 8.91 -8.66
CA GLU A 257 3.28 9.60 -8.48
C GLU A 257 2.91 9.74 -6.99
N ALA A 258 3.19 8.72 -6.17
CA ALA A 258 2.97 8.76 -4.73
C ALA A 258 3.82 9.84 -4.03
N ILE A 259 5.10 9.97 -4.39
CA ILE A 259 5.97 11.04 -3.86
C ILE A 259 5.42 12.42 -4.27
N GLN A 260 4.99 12.58 -5.52
CA GLN A 260 4.44 13.85 -6.00
C GLN A 260 3.16 14.25 -5.25
N GLN A 261 2.30 13.29 -4.90
CA GLN A 261 1.12 13.56 -4.08
C GLN A 261 1.50 14.07 -2.69
N ILE A 262 2.51 13.47 -2.04
CA ILE A 262 3.00 13.92 -0.73
C ILE A 262 3.63 15.32 -0.85
N ARG A 263 4.44 15.56 -1.88
CA ARG A 263 5.05 16.88 -2.14
C ARG A 263 4.00 17.95 -2.36
N LYS A 264 2.99 17.68 -3.17
CA LYS A 264 1.90 18.63 -3.42
C LYS A 264 1.24 19.13 -2.13
N GLU A 265 1.17 18.26 -1.10
CA GLU A 265 0.57 18.62 0.18
C GLU A 265 1.55 19.36 1.10
N TYR A 266 2.85 19.00 1.09
CA TYR A 266 3.76 19.38 2.16
C TYR A 266 5.06 20.07 1.73
N ASP A 267 5.39 20.18 0.43
CA ASP A 267 6.71 20.67 -0.04
C ASP A 267 7.04 22.10 0.46
N ALA A 268 6.02 22.93 0.64
CA ALA A 268 6.18 24.28 1.19
C ALA A 268 6.41 24.33 2.72
N THR A 269 6.14 23.25 3.46
CA THR A 269 6.09 23.25 4.93
C THR A 269 6.92 22.17 5.60
N ARG A 270 7.38 21.17 4.84
CA ARG A 270 8.11 19.99 5.35
C ARG A 270 9.28 19.64 4.47
N TYR A 271 10.29 19.01 5.05
CA TYR A 271 11.40 18.45 4.29
C TYR A 271 11.01 17.08 3.75
N ILE A 272 10.84 16.94 2.45
CA ILE A 272 10.49 15.68 1.80
C ILE A 272 11.69 15.16 0.99
N ARG A 273 12.18 13.99 1.39
CA ARG A 273 13.28 13.30 0.71
C ARG A 273 12.77 12.08 -0.03
N ASP A 274 13.08 12.03 -1.33
CA ASP A 274 13.03 10.79 -2.08
C ASP A 274 14.24 9.94 -1.72
N ALA A 275 14.03 8.86 -0.99
CA ALA A 275 15.08 7.94 -0.58
C ALA A 275 15.30 6.80 -1.58
N SER A 276 14.50 6.69 -2.65
CA SER A 276 14.63 5.67 -3.70
C SER A 276 15.98 5.74 -4.42
N GLN A 277 16.60 6.92 -4.42
CA GLN A 277 17.95 7.13 -4.96
C GLN A 277 19.02 6.24 -4.29
N ILE A 278 18.80 5.79 -3.04
CA ILE A 278 19.72 4.90 -2.32
C ILE A 278 19.82 3.53 -3.00
N TYR A 279 18.76 3.12 -3.66
CA TYR A 279 18.65 1.84 -4.39
C TYR A 279 18.33 2.04 -5.87
N SER A 280 18.86 3.12 -6.46
CA SER A 280 18.81 3.32 -7.90
C SER A 280 19.41 2.11 -8.64
N GLY A 281 18.73 1.63 -9.68
CA GLY A 281 19.13 0.39 -10.39
C GLY A 281 18.54 -0.91 -9.78
N CYS A 282 17.73 -0.80 -8.72
CA CYS A 282 16.84 -1.86 -8.22
C CYS A 282 15.40 -1.35 -8.26
N LYS A 283 14.45 -2.25 -8.40
CA LYS A 283 13.03 -1.88 -8.43
C LYS A 283 12.59 -1.34 -7.08
N ASP A 284 12.93 -2.04 -6.00
CA ASP A 284 12.52 -1.76 -4.63
C ASP A 284 13.68 -1.97 -3.64
N LEU A 285 13.48 -1.59 -2.39
CA LEU A 285 14.48 -1.71 -1.35
C LEU A 285 14.79 -3.18 -0.99
N ASN A 286 13.83 -4.07 -1.17
CA ASN A 286 14.07 -5.50 -0.93
C ASN A 286 14.95 -6.12 -2.00
N GLU A 287 14.79 -5.77 -3.26
CA GLU A 287 15.71 -6.19 -4.34
C GLU A 287 17.14 -5.70 -4.08
N TYR A 288 17.27 -4.44 -3.65
CA TYR A 288 18.58 -3.89 -3.26
C TYR A 288 19.24 -4.68 -2.11
N LEU A 289 18.48 -5.06 -1.07
CA LEU A 289 18.96 -5.90 0.02
C LEU A 289 19.47 -7.25 -0.50
N GLN A 290 18.67 -7.91 -1.35
CA GLN A 290 19.03 -9.21 -1.93
C GLN A 290 20.31 -9.13 -2.77
N LYS A 291 20.47 -8.09 -3.60
CA LYS A 291 21.66 -7.84 -4.40
C LYS A 291 22.89 -7.64 -3.51
N ARG A 292 22.80 -6.82 -2.47
CA ARG A 292 23.91 -6.63 -1.52
C ARG A 292 24.36 -7.93 -0.85
N ILE A 293 23.42 -8.81 -0.51
CA ILE A 293 23.73 -10.12 0.08
C ILE A 293 24.43 -11.01 -0.94
N ALA A 294 23.99 -11.02 -2.19
CA ALA A 294 24.64 -11.78 -3.27
C ALA A 294 26.07 -11.30 -3.51
N ASP A 295 26.29 -10.01 -3.66
CA ASP A 295 27.60 -9.39 -3.88
C ASP A 295 28.60 -9.74 -2.74
N ARG A 296 28.14 -9.68 -1.49
CA ARG A 296 28.97 -10.08 -0.32
C ARG A 296 29.36 -11.55 -0.35
N LYS A 297 28.43 -12.43 -0.73
CA LYS A 297 28.73 -13.88 -0.85
C LYS A 297 29.77 -14.15 -1.94
N GLU A 298 29.66 -13.50 -3.08
CA GLU A 298 30.63 -13.61 -4.18
C GLU A 298 32.02 -13.11 -3.78
N GLN A 299 32.08 -11.95 -3.10
CA GLN A 299 33.33 -11.42 -2.57
C GLN A 299 33.98 -12.36 -1.57
N ALA A 300 33.21 -12.92 -0.63
CA ALA A 300 33.71 -13.87 0.35
C ALA A 300 34.25 -15.16 -0.30
N GLN A 301 33.55 -15.68 -1.32
CA GLN A 301 34.00 -16.84 -2.08
C GLN A 301 35.28 -16.55 -2.87
N SER A 302 35.40 -15.37 -3.46
CA SER A 302 36.61 -14.95 -4.22
C SER A 302 37.81 -14.81 -3.30
N VAL A 303 37.65 -14.27 -2.09
CA VAL A 303 38.72 -14.17 -1.08
C VAL A 303 39.17 -15.58 -0.63
N LYS A 304 38.20 -16.49 -0.36
CA LYS A 304 38.49 -17.86 0.03
C LYS A 304 39.29 -18.60 -1.04
N LYS A 305 38.89 -18.52 -2.30
CA LYS A 305 39.62 -19.11 -3.43
C LYS A 305 41.05 -18.58 -3.55
N ARG A 306 41.28 -17.27 -3.36
CA ARG A 306 42.62 -16.67 -3.37
C ARG A 306 43.51 -17.23 -2.26
N ASN A 307 42.96 -17.32 -1.04
CA ASN A 307 43.70 -17.86 0.11
C ASN A 307 44.06 -19.34 -0.08
N ASP A 308 43.12 -20.15 -0.59
CA ASP A 308 43.36 -21.57 -0.90
C ASP A 308 44.44 -21.75 -1.99
N THR A 309 44.51 -20.82 -2.95
CA THR A 309 45.55 -20.87 -3.99
C THR A 309 46.92 -20.44 -3.46
N LEU A 310 46.98 -19.50 -2.53
CA LEU A 310 48.21 -19.08 -1.87
C LEU A 310 48.76 -20.14 -0.92
N SER A 311 47.91 -20.88 -0.23
CA SER A 311 48.31 -21.97 0.68
C SER A 311 48.84 -23.22 -0.05
N LYS A 312 48.53 -23.40 -1.33
CA LYS A 312 48.99 -24.52 -2.18
C LYS A 312 50.27 -24.23 -2.95
N LYS A 313 50.93 -23.07 -2.78
CA LYS A 313 52.26 -22.87 -3.36
C LYS A 313 53.26 -23.80 -2.67
N PRO A 314 54.00 -24.66 -3.40
CA PRO A 314 54.97 -25.54 -2.80
C PRO A 314 56.04 -24.73 -2.07
N LYS A 315 56.34 -25.10 -0.83
CA LYS A 315 57.51 -24.58 -0.11
C LYS A 315 58.72 -24.85 -0.99
N GLY A 316 59.29 -23.82 -1.57
CA GLY A 316 60.48 -23.94 -2.42
C GLY A 316 61.58 -24.68 -1.69
N PHE A 317 62.20 -25.60 -2.42
CA PHE A 317 63.42 -26.28 -2.00
C PHE A 317 64.43 -25.25 -1.50
N ARG A 318 64.85 -25.38 -0.25
CA ARG A 318 66.11 -24.80 0.21
C ARG A 318 67.25 -25.81 -0.16
N LEU A 319 68.11 -25.39 -1.06
CA LEU A 319 69.44 -25.94 -1.23
C LEU A 319 70.34 -25.52 -0.07
#